data_6052bfcfb8559f557c7db868bdba3ac0
#
_entry.id   6052bfcfb8559f557c7db868bdba3ac0
#
_cell.length_a   1.000
_cell.length_b   1.000
_cell.length_c   1.000
_cell.angle_alpha   90.00
_cell.angle_beta   90.00
_cell.angle_gamma   90.00
#
_symmetry.space_group_name_H-M   'P 1'
#
loop_
_entity.id
_entity.type
_entity.pdbx_description
1 polymer ?
#
loop_
_entity_poly.entity_id
_entity_poly.type
_entity_poly.pdbx_seq_one_letter_code
_entity_poly.pdbx_strand_id
1 'polypeptide(L)'
;MSRYLEAFLEYLKINKGVSNHTYNAYKRDLTQFEEFIGKPIIEADNRDIISFLSTIENKRSLNRKLSAINSFFDFAYKRDWVESKHKIKQAKIPKNLPKYLTKEEILRGVELIDTRMWYGLRDKALILFLYATGLRISEALNVKLSDIEDGWVKVEMSKGEKQRVVPIAPMAMSAIKEYLHKRPCNSEYLFVNKNCKPLSRISAFKITKKYLNVSPHVLRHSFATALVLGGADLRVVQELLGHSSLNTTQIYTHIQKENLKETVLKYHPLEMLDE
;
A
#
# COMPACT_ATOMS: atom_id res chain seq x y z
N MET A 1 6.81 -21.43 21.75
CA MET A 1 6.18 -21.68 20.44
C MET A 1 6.15 -23.18 20.23
N SER A 2 4.97 -23.77 20.02
CA SER A 2 4.83 -25.21 19.84
C SER A 2 5.34 -25.68 18.47
N ARG A 3 5.74 -26.98 18.37
CA ARG A 3 6.16 -27.61 17.10
C ARG A 3 5.09 -27.49 15.99
N TYR A 4 3.83 -27.44 16.36
CA TYR A 4 2.71 -27.31 15.42
C TYR A 4 2.66 -25.92 14.79
N LEU A 5 2.90 -24.88 15.60
CA LEU A 5 2.97 -23.50 15.10
C LEU A 5 4.19 -23.28 14.21
N GLU A 6 5.33 -23.88 14.57
CA GLU A 6 6.55 -23.83 13.73
C GLU A 6 6.32 -24.44 12.36
N ALA A 7 5.74 -25.65 12.30
CA ALA A 7 5.43 -26.33 11.05
C ALA A 7 4.45 -25.53 10.16
N PHE A 8 3.45 -24.86 10.78
CA PHE A 8 2.54 -23.99 10.03
C PHE A 8 3.25 -22.76 9.46
N LEU A 9 4.12 -22.13 10.23
CA LEU A 9 4.89 -20.96 9.78
C LEU A 9 5.85 -21.32 8.63
N GLU A 10 6.46 -22.50 8.70
CA GLU A 10 7.29 -23.04 7.62
C GLU A 10 6.45 -23.31 6.35
N TYR A 11 5.27 -23.91 6.50
CA TYR A 11 4.32 -24.12 5.41
C TYR A 11 3.91 -22.80 4.74
N LEU A 12 3.63 -21.75 5.52
CA LEU A 12 3.30 -20.44 4.97
C LEU A 12 4.42 -19.86 4.12
N LYS A 13 5.67 -20.06 4.56
CA LYS A 13 6.86 -19.53 3.89
C LYS A 13 7.16 -20.27 2.58
N ILE A 14 7.06 -21.61 2.60
CA ILE A 14 7.47 -22.47 1.50
C ILE A 14 6.32 -22.66 0.50
N ASN A 15 5.16 -23.13 0.95
CA ASN A 15 4.10 -23.61 0.07
C ASN A 15 3.09 -22.54 -0.34
N LYS A 16 2.80 -21.56 0.53
CA LYS A 16 1.88 -20.45 0.18
C LYS A 16 2.58 -19.23 -0.39
N GLY A 17 3.91 -19.14 -0.29
CA GLY A 17 4.67 -18.00 -0.80
C GLY A 17 4.16 -16.65 -0.28
N VAL A 18 3.59 -16.61 0.93
CA VAL A 18 3.02 -15.39 1.51
C VAL A 18 4.07 -14.31 1.67
N SER A 19 3.65 -13.04 1.57
CA SER A 19 4.58 -11.92 1.79
C SER A 19 5.19 -11.96 3.19
N ASN A 20 6.41 -11.44 3.34
CA ASN A 20 7.06 -11.29 4.66
C ASN A 20 6.18 -10.54 5.67
N HIS A 21 5.36 -9.60 5.20
CA HIS A 21 4.40 -8.88 6.05
C HIS A 21 3.30 -9.80 6.59
N THR A 22 2.72 -10.63 5.74
CA THR A 22 1.68 -11.59 6.13
C THR A 22 2.27 -12.64 7.06
N TYR A 23 3.45 -13.17 6.73
CA TYR A 23 4.17 -14.11 7.57
C TYR A 23 4.41 -13.57 8.98
N ASN A 24 5.01 -12.37 9.09
CA ASN A 24 5.32 -11.75 10.39
C ASN A 24 4.05 -11.38 11.17
N ALA A 25 2.98 -10.97 10.49
CA ALA A 25 1.69 -10.71 11.13
C ALA A 25 1.10 -11.99 11.71
N TYR A 26 1.05 -13.07 10.93
CA TYR A 26 0.52 -14.37 11.38
C TYR A 26 1.37 -14.97 12.51
N LYS A 27 2.70 -14.93 12.36
CA LYS A 27 3.61 -15.38 13.42
C LYS A 27 3.29 -14.69 14.75
N ARG A 28 3.27 -13.35 14.75
CA ARG A 28 2.98 -12.57 15.95
C ARG A 28 1.59 -12.87 16.53
N ASP A 29 0.57 -12.95 15.68
CA ASP A 29 -0.81 -13.15 16.12
C ASP A 29 -1.04 -14.53 16.73
N LEU A 30 -0.45 -15.57 16.13
CA LEU A 30 -0.58 -16.94 16.61
C LEU A 30 0.29 -17.19 17.84
N THR A 31 1.49 -16.57 17.92
CA THR A 31 2.29 -16.64 19.15
C THR A 31 1.56 -15.99 20.33
N GLN A 32 0.97 -14.80 20.12
CA GLN A 32 0.16 -14.15 21.16
C GLN A 32 -1.06 -14.99 21.58
N PHE A 33 -1.67 -15.71 20.65
CA PHE A 33 -2.78 -16.59 20.97
C PHE A 33 -2.31 -17.80 21.78
N GLU A 34 -1.23 -18.46 21.38
CA GLU A 34 -0.66 -19.62 22.11
C GLU A 34 -0.21 -19.22 23.53
N GLU A 35 0.40 -18.04 23.68
CA GLU A 35 0.78 -17.48 24.98
C GLU A 35 -0.44 -17.19 25.87
N PHE A 36 -1.51 -16.66 25.29
CA PHE A 36 -2.76 -16.35 26.02
C PHE A 36 -3.44 -17.59 26.57
N ILE A 37 -3.51 -18.67 25.78
CA ILE A 37 -4.17 -19.92 26.20
C ILE A 37 -3.29 -20.78 27.12
N GLY A 38 -1.98 -20.52 27.19
CA GLY A 38 -1.03 -21.25 28.05
C GLY A 38 -0.84 -22.72 27.70
N LYS A 39 -1.24 -23.16 26.50
CA LYS A 39 -1.13 -24.55 26.01
C LYS A 39 -0.82 -24.51 24.48
N PRO A 40 -0.35 -25.64 23.90
CA PRO A 40 -0.13 -25.73 22.46
C PRO A 40 -1.37 -25.33 21.67
N ILE A 41 -1.20 -24.53 20.62
CA ILE A 41 -2.30 -23.99 19.80
C ILE A 41 -3.22 -25.07 19.23
N ILE A 42 -2.70 -26.29 19.02
CA ILE A 42 -3.46 -27.44 18.51
C ILE A 42 -4.55 -27.92 19.48
N GLU A 43 -4.39 -27.66 20.78
CA GLU A 43 -5.30 -28.05 21.85
C GLU A 43 -6.36 -26.96 22.14
N ALA A 44 -6.34 -25.87 21.43
CA ALA A 44 -7.29 -24.76 21.61
C ALA A 44 -8.68 -25.16 21.11
N ASP A 45 -9.70 -24.84 21.91
CA ASP A 45 -11.10 -25.01 21.55
C ASP A 45 -11.75 -23.67 21.13
N ASN A 46 -13.04 -23.71 20.77
CA ASN A 46 -13.78 -22.51 20.40
C ASN A 46 -13.90 -21.49 21.55
N ARG A 47 -13.88 -21.94 22.82
CA ARG A 47 -13.96 -21.04 23.98
C ARG A 47 -12.67 -20.28 24.15
N ASP A 48 -11.53 -20.94 23.98
CA ASP A 48 -10.20 -20.31 24.00
C ASP A 48 -10.10 -19.21 22.94
N ILE A 49 -10.55 -19.52 21.71
CA ILE A 49 -10.52 -18.56 20.60
C ILE A 49 -11.42 -17.36 20.89
N ILE A 50 -12.65 -17.59 21.37
CA ILE A 50 -13.60 -16.51 21.71
C ILE A 50 -13.05 -15.66 22.85
N SER A 51 -12.52 -16.29 23.90
CA SER A 51 -11.91 -15.60 25.04
C SER A 51 -10.75 -14.71 24.62
N PHE A 52 -9.85 -15.22 23.77
CA PHE A 52 -8.76 -14.40 23.22
C PHE A 52 -9.27 -13.24 22.38
N LEU A 53 -10.24 -13.49 21.49
CA LEU A 53 -10.77 -12.46 20.62
C LEU A 53 -11.54 -11.37 21.37
N SER A 54 -12.16 -11.71 22.52
CA SER A 54 -12.88 -10.75 23.38
C SER A 54 -11.94 -9.70 24.03
N THR A 55 -10.64 -10.00 24.14
CA THR A 55 -9.65 -9.02 24.63
C THR A 55 -9.28 -7.95 23.61
N ILE A 56 -9.80 -8.04 22.35
CA ILE A 56 -9.36 -7.21 21.26
C ILE A 56 -10.45 -6.20 20.89
N GLU A 57 -10.28 -4.95 21.26
CA GLU A 57 -11.24 -3.88 20.97
C GLU A 57 -11.35 -3.54 19.47
N ASN A 58 -10.22 -3.54 18.76
CA ASN A 58 -10.18 -3.13 17.36
C ASN A 58 -10.66 -4.26 16.43
N LYS A 59 -11.84 -4.09 15.82
CA LYS A 59 -12.49 -5.09 14.95
C LYS A 59 -11.62 -5.54 13.76
N ARG A 60 -10.76 -4.67 13.19
CA ARG A 60 -9.85 -5.05 12.09
C ARG A 60 -8.74 -5.97 12.59
N SER A 61 -8.19 -5.66 13.75
CA SER A 61 -7.18 -6.50 14.42
C SER A 61 -7.78 -7.84 14.83
N LEU A 62 -9.01 -7.86 15.37
CA LEU A 62 -9.77 -9.04 15.70
C LEU A 62 -9.92 -9.95 14.47
N ASN A 63 -10.45 -9.42 13.37
CA ASN A 63 -10.66 -10.20 12.14
C ASN A 63 -9.34 -10.71 11.54
N ARG A 64 -8.24 -9.95 11.62
CA ARG A 64 -6.91 -10.41 11.17
C ARG A 64 -6.41 -11.59 12.01
N LYS A 65 -6.51 -11.48 13.35
CA LYS A 65 -6.12 -12.55 14.26
C LYS A 65 -6.98 -13.80 14.05
N LEU A 66 -8.28 -13.62 13.91
CA LEU A 66 -9.19 -14.73 13.59
C LEU A 66 -8.84 -15.39 12.24
N SER A 67 -8.47 -14.60 11.22
CA SER A 67 -8.02 -15.14 9.93
C SER A 67 -6.74 -15.97 10.09
N ALA A 68 -5.80 -15.54 10.93
CA ALA A 68 -4.57 -16.31 11.22
C ALA A 68 -4.90 -17.62 11.92
N ILE A 69 -5.77 -17.59 12.94
CA ILE A 69 -6.21 -18.79 13.71
C ILE A 69 -6.95 -19.76 12.79
N ASN A 70 -7.93 -19.28 12.00
CA ASN A 70 -8.65 -20.14 11.05
C ASN A 70 -7.70 -20.76 10.01
N SER A 71 -6.71 -20.01 9.52
CA SER A 71 -5.71 -20.51 8.58
C SER A 71 -4.82 -21.59 9.19
N PHE A 72 -4.48 -21.48 10.48
CA PHE A 72 -3.76 -22.52 11.22
C PHE A 72 -4.60 -23.79 11.35
N PHE A 73 -5.85 -23.70 11.79
CA PHE A 73 -6.72 -24.85 11.95
C PHE A 73 -7.12 -25.49 10.61
N ASP A 74 -7.24 -24.72 9.53
CA ASP A 74 -7.38 -25.29 8.18
C ASP A 74 -6.15 -26.11 7.75
N PHE A 75 -4.95 -25.68 8.13
CA PHE A 75 -3.72 -26.42 7.90
C PHE A 75 -3.64 -27.67 8.77
N ALA A 76 -3.94 -27.55 10.07
CA ALA A 76 -3.93 -28.64 11.02
C ALA A 76 -4.92 -29.76 10.62
N TYR A 77 -6.12 -29.37 10.18
CA TYR A 77 -7.13 -30.31 9.67
C TYR A 77 -6.64 -31.07 8.42
N LYS A 78 -5.98 -30.40 7.48
CA LYS A 78 -5.42 -31.04 6.27
C LYS A 78 -4.27 -32.00 6.57
N ARG A 79 -3.73 -31.95 7.76
CA ARG A 79 -2.66 -32.83 8.26
C ARG A 79 -3.13 -33.86 9.23
N ASP A 80 -4.45 -33.99 9.40
CA ASP A 80 -5.10 -34.91 10.34
C ASP A 80 -4.64 -34.72 11.79
N TRP A 81 -4.25 -33.47 12.14
CA TRP A 81 -3.86 -33.12 13.50
C TRP A 81 -5.06 -32.78 14.40
N VAL A 82 -6.18 -32.42 13.77
CA VAL A 82 -7.47 -32.12 14.42
C VAL A 82 -8.60 -32.77 13.64
N GLU A 83 -9.60 -33.27 14.35
CA GLU A 83 -10.75 -33.96 13.75
C GLU A 83 -11.74 -33.01 13.08
N SER A 84 -11.79 -31.74 13.51
CA SER A 84 -12.73 -30.75 13.00
C SER A 84 -12.10 -29.37 12.86
N LYS A 85 -12.68 -28.54 11.96
CA LYS A 85 -12.27 -27.14 11.78
C LYS A 85 -13.04 -26.24 12.72
N HIS A 86 -12.32 -25.33 13.36
CA HIS A 86 -12.96 -24.21 14.06
C HIS A 86 -13.51 -23.20 13.02
N LYS A 87 -14.84 -23.02 12.97
CA LYS A 87 -15.51 -22.09 12.06
C LYS A 87 -16.11 -20.92 12.85
N ILE A 88 -15.28 -19.97 13.27
CA ILE A 88 -15.76 -18.72 13.84
C ILE A 88 -15.89 -17.68 12.72
N LYS A 89 -17.08 -17.10 12.58
CA LYS A 89 -17.34 -16.07 11.57
C LYS A 89 -16.69 -14.75 11.97
N GLN A 90 -16.14 -14.05 10.98
CA GLN A 90 -15.58 -12.72 11.17
C GLN A 90 -16.66 -11.71 11.61
N ALA A 91 -16.28 -10.79 12.48
CA ALA A 91 -17.14 -9.69 12.87
C ALA A 91 -17.42 -8.77 11.66
N LYS A 92 -18.68 -8.40 11.45
CA LYS A 92 -19.05 -7.42 10.43
C LYS A 92 -18.42 -6.06 10.78
N ILE A 93 -17.54 -5.58 9.91
CA ILE A 93 -16.98 -4.24 10.00
C ILE A 93 -17.82 -3.34 9.10
N PRO A 94 -18.38 -2.24 9.62
CA PRO A 94 -19.05 -1.26 8.77
C PRO A 94 -18.08 -0.80 7.68
N LYS A 95 -18.49 -0.87 6.42
CA LYS A 95 -17.74 -0.30 5.31
C LYS A 95 -17.94 1.22 5.37
N ASN A 96 -17.02 1.94 6.01
CA ASN A 96 -16.97 3.37 5.83
C ASN A 96 -16.71 3.65 4.35
N LEU A 97 -17.46 4.59 3.77
CA LEU A 97 -17.16 5.07 2.42
C LEU A 97 -15.71 5.51 2.35
N PRO A 98 -14.97 5.08 1.32
CA PRO A 98 -13.58 5.44 1.19
C PRO A 98 -13.46 6.97 1.11
N LYS A 99 -12.68 7.56 2.01
CA LYS A 99 -12.36 8.98 1.96
C LYS A 99 -11.49 9.25 0.72
N TYR A 100 -11.81 10.28 -0.04
CA TYR A 100 -10.93 10.86 -1.05
C TYR A 100 -10.85 12.37 -0.82
N LEU A 101 -9.82 13.00 -1.36
CA LEU A 101 -9.61 14.43 -1.35
C LEU A 101 -9.77 14.97 -2.77
N THR A 102 -10.31 16.19 -2.90
CA THR A 102 -10.35 16.91 -4.17
C THR A 102 -8.98 17.52 -4.49
N LYS A 103 -8.79 18.01 -5.74
CA LYS A 103 -7.60 18.77 -6.15
C LYS A 103 -7.35 19.94 -5.21
N GLU A 104 -8.38 20.73 -4.95
CA GLU A 104 -8.33 21.95 -4.13
C GLU A 104 -7.94 21.64 -2.68
N GLU A 105 -8.44 20.55 -2.10
CA GLU A 105 -8.06 20.13 -0.75
C GLU A 105 -6.59 19.73 -0.67
N ILE A 106 -6.09 19.04 -1.70
CA ILE A 106 -4.69 18.62 -1.77
C ILE A 106 -3.78 19.85 -1.97
N LEU A 107 -4.12 20.75 -2.88
CA LEU A 107 -3.34 21.95 -3.15
C LEU A 107 -3.30 22.86 -1.93
N ARG A 108 -4.43 23.11 -1.25
CA ARG A 108 -4.44 23.86 0.01
C ARG A 108 -3.53 23.24 1.08
N GLY A 109 -3.50 21.92 1.20
CA GLY A 109 -2.60 21.25 2.13
C GLY A 109 -1.12 21.38 1.72
N VAL A 110 -0.84 21.39 0.44
CA VAL A 110 0.51 21.58 -0.12
C VAL A 110 1.00 23.03 0.08
N GLU A 111 0.14 24.03 -0.02
CA GLU A 111 0.46 25.45 0.20
C GLU A 111 0.90 25.72 1.67
N LEU A 112 0.43 24.94 2.62
CA LEU A 112 0.84 25.04 4.03
C LEU A 112 2.27 24.54 4.30
N ILE A 113 2.94 23.98 3.30
CA ILE A 113 4.28 23.42 3.46
C ILE A 113 5.32 24.54 3.34
N ASP A 114 6.12 24.72 4.40
CA ASP A 114 7.26 25.62 4.36
C ASP A 114 8.36 25.06 3.43
N THR A 115 8.50 25.62 2.25
CA THR A 115 9.45 25.20 1.19
C THR A 115 10.81 25.89 1.28
N ARG A 116 11.08 26.72 2.29
CA ARG A 116 12.41 27.33 2.49
C ARG A 116 13.49 26.29 2.74
N MET A 117 13.12 25.17 3.36
CA MET A 117 14.02 24.08 3.67
C MET A 117 13.80 22.91 2.69
N TRP A 118 14.86 22.21 2.34
CA TRP A 118 14.83 21.08 1.41
C TRP A 118 13.85 19.97 1.77
N TYR A 119 13.63 19.71 3.06
CA TYR A 119 12.68 18.71 3.50
C TYR A 119 11.22 19.14 3.30
N GLY A 120 10.93 20.44 3.30
CA GLY A 120 9.62 20.94 2.89
C GLY A 120 9.37 20.74 1.42
N LEU A 121 10.36 21.03 0.56
CA LEU A 121 10.29 20.71 -0.89
C LEU A 121 10.11 19.21 -1.13
N ARG A 122 10.79 18.34 -0.36
CA ARG A 122 10.58 16.89 -0.39
C ARG A 122 9.14 16.52 -0.05
N ASP A 123 8.59 17.09 1.01
CA ASP A 123 7.24 16.78 1.50
C ASP A 123 6.19 17.21 0.48
N LYS A 124 6.35 18.40 -0.13
CA LYS A 124 5.55 18.90 -1.26
C LYS A 124 5.62 17.93 -2.44
N ALA A 125 6.83 17.61 -2.88
CA ALA A 125 7.05 16.69 -4.00
C ALA A 125 6.45 15.29 -3.74
N LEU A 126 6.59 14.74 -2.53
CA LEU A 126 6.03 13.45 -2.17
C LEU A 126 4.50 13.43 -2.25
N ILE A 127 3.82 14.44 -1.72
CA ILE A 127 2.36 14.53 -1.75
C ILE A 127 1.86 14.63 -3.19
N LEU A 128 2.43 15.54 -3.98
CA LEU A 128 2.05 15.73 -5.39
C LEU A 128 2.36 14.47 -6.22
N PHE A 129 3.51 13.83 -6.00
CA PHE A 129 3.88 12.60 -6.69
C PHE A 129 2.91 11.44 -6.39
N LEU A 130 2.53 11.24 -5.12
CA LEU A 130 1.56 10.22 -4.73
C LEU A 130 0.19 10.46 -5.36
N TYR A 131 -0.25 11.72 -5.41
CA TYR A 131 -1.52 12.07 -6.03
C TYR A 131 -1.46 11.99 -7.55
N ALA A 132 -0.37 12.44 -8.18
CA ALA A 132 -0.22 12.42 -9.64
C ALA A 132 -0.09 11.00 -10.23
N THR A 133 0.45 10.04 -9.47
CA THR A 133 0.77 8.70 -9.99
C THR A 133 -0.12 7.60 -9.43
N GLY A 134 -0.78 7.85 -8.31
CA GLY A 134 -1.55 6.83 -7.61
C GLY A 134 -0.74 5.62 -7.11
N LEU A 135 0.59 5.73 -7.02
CA LEU A 135 1.44 4.63 -6.56
C LEU A 135 1.12 4.21 -5.11
N ARG A 136 1.33 2.91 -4.81
CA ARG A 136 1.35 2.48 -3.41
C ARG A 136 2.52 3.16 -2.70
N ILE A 137 2.35 3.53 -1.43
CA ILE A 137 3.43 4.20 -0.69
C ILE A 137 4.75 3.43 -0.71
N SER A 138 4.71 2.09 -0.67
CA SER A 138 5.91 1.26 -0.77
C SER A 138 6.58 1.33 -2.13
N GLU A 139 5.80 1.46 -3.21
CA GLU A 139 6.32 1.66 -4.56
C GLU A 139 6.98 3.03 -4.66
N ALA A 140 6.27 4.09 -4.28
CA ALA A 140 6.77 5.46 -4.35
C ALA A 140 8.08 5.69 -3.57
N LEU A 141 8.24 5.05 -2.40
CA LEU A 141 9.45 5.18 -1.58
C LEU A 141 10.64 4.36 -2.08
N ASN A 142 10.41 3.39 -2.96
CA ASN A 142 11.46 2.59 -3.60
C ASN A 142 11.85 3.12 -5.00
N VAL A 143 11.16 4.15 -5.51
CA VAL A 143 11.50 4.77 -6.80
C VAL A 143 12.91 5.32 -6.75
N LYS A 144 13.72 4.93 -7.74
CA LYS A 144 15.05 5.46 -7.99
C LYS A 144 15.00 6.60 -9.01
N LEU A 145 16.01 7.43 -9.04
CA LEU A 145 16.12 8.49 -10.05
C LEU A 145 16.18 7.93 -11.48
N SER A 146 16.81 6.78 -11.65
CA SER A 146 16.85 6.04 -12.93
C SER A 146 15.51 5.48 -13.40
N ASP A 147 14.51 5.40 -12.51
CA ASP A 147 13.17 4.95 -12.86
C ASP A 147 12.31 6.06 -13.44
N ILE A 148 12.81 7.30 -13.43
CA ILE A 148 12.11 8.48 -13.94
C ILE A 148 12.75 8.92 -15.25
N GLU A 149 11.98 8.84 -16.32
CA GLU A 149 12.42 9.21 -17.67
C GLU A 149 11.26 9.86 -18.44
N ASP A 150 11.49 10.99 -19.07
CA ASP A 150 10.55 11.71 -19.96
C ASP A 150 9.14 11.91 -19.40
N GLY A 151 9.04 12.20 -18.10
CA GLY A 151 7.75 12.40 -17.43
C GLY A 151 7.02 11.09 -17.06
N TRP A 152 7.72 9.95 -17.08
CA TRP A 152 7.21 8.65 -16.67
C TRP A 152 7.97 8.12 -15.47
N VAL A 153 7.30 7.32 -14.66
CA VAL A 153 7.94 6.50 -13.63
C VAL A 153 7.74 5.02 -13.93
N LYS A 154 8.84 4.27 -13.96
CA LYS A 154 8.85 2.80 -13.95
C LYS A 154 8.58 2.31 -12.54
N VAL A 155 7.64 1.39 -12.40
CA VAL A 155 7.30 0.78 -11.11
C VAL A 155 7.65 -0.68 -11.15
N GLU A 156 8.66 -1.07 -10.37
CA GLU A 156 8.96 -2.48 -10.15
C GLU A 156 7.93 -3.07 -9.19
N MET A 157 7.38 -4.20 -9.56
CA MET A 157 6.36 -4.87 -8.78
C MET A 157 6.93 -5.92 -7.84
N SER A 158 6.23 -6.19 -6.75
CA SER A 158 6.55 -7.30 -5.84
C SER A 158 6.49 -8.64 -6.57
N LYS A 159 7.22 -9.63 -6.04
CA LYS A 159 7.38 -10.99 -6.59
C LYS A 159 6.13 -11.51 -7.31
N GLY A 160 6.19 -11.63 -8.65
CA GLY A 160 5.12 -12.19 -9.49
C GLY A 160 4.20 -11.19 -10.19
N GLU A 161 4.32 -9.90 -9.94
CA GLU A 161 3.58 -8.84 -10.66
C GLU A 161 4.48 -8.24 -11.77
N LYS A 162 3.87 -7.73 -12.83
CA LYS A 162 4.59 -7.17 -13.99
C LYS A 162 5.00 -5.72 -13.73
N GLN A 163 6.10 -5.30 -14.32
CA GLN A 163 6.48 -3.89 -14.40
C GLN A 163 5.36 -3.08 -15.06
N ARG A 164 5.11 -1.89 -14.57
CA ARG A 164 4.26 -0.91 -15.22
C ARG A 164 4.94 0.45 -15.27
N VAL A 165 4.50 1.27 -16.20
CA VAL A 165 4.89 2.68 -16.28
C VAL A 165 3.68 3.55 -15.98
N VAL A 166 3.91 4.66 -15.27
CA VAL A 166 2.85 5.61 -14.91
C VAL A 166 3.33 7.01 -15.29
N PRO A 167 2.53 7.82 -16.00
CA PRO A 167 2.90 9.19 -16.30
C PRO A 167 2.87 10.04 -15.02
N ILE A 168 3.75 11.04 -14.96
CA ILE A 168 3.86 11.97 -13.84
C ILE A 168 3.35 13.34 -14.31
N ALA A 169 2.32 13.87 -13.65
CA ALA A 169 1.77 15.20 -13.96
C ALA A 169 2.86 16.28 -13.90
N PRO A 170 2.87 17.29 -14.81
CA PRO A 170 3.87 18.35 -14.88
C PRO A 170 4.09 19.07 -13.55
N MET A 171 3.01 19.36 -12.81
CA MET A 171 3.10 19.99 -11.49
C MET A 171 3.92 19.15 -10.50
N ALA A 172 3.71 17.82 -10.48
CA ALA A 172 4.46 16.91 -9.62
C ALA A 172 5.92 16.80 -10.08
N MET A 173 6.17 16.79 -11.39
CA MET A 173 7.52 16.77 -11.94
C MET A 173 8.29 18.07 -11.63
N SER A 174 7.64 19.23 -11.68
CA SER A 174 8.24 20.51 -11.28
C SER A 174 8.65 20.49 -9.80
N ALA A 175 7.75 20.03 -8.93
CA ALA A 175 8.05 19.91 -7.51
C ALA A 175 9.20 18.93 -7.21
N ILE A 176 9.29 17.83 -7.97
CA ILE A 176 10.42 16.90 -7.89
C ILE A 176 11.73 17.59 -8.26
N LYS A 177 11.77 18.34 -9.38
CA LYS A 177 12.96 19.08 -9.82
C LYS A 177 13.40 20.10 -8.79
N GLU A 178 12.47 20.88 -8.21
CA GLU A 178 12.75 21.85 -7.14
C GLU A 178 13.38 21.16 -5.92
N TYR A 179 12.80 20.05 -5.50
CA TYR A 179 13.31 19.25 -4.38
C TYR A 179 14.72 18.71 -4.66
N LEU A 180 14.94 18.10 -5.84
CA LEU A 180 16.23 17.52 -6.19
C LEU A 180 17.33 18.57 -6.29
N HIS A 181 17.02 19.78 -6.76
CA HIS A 181 17.96 20.91 -6.81
C HIS A 181 18.45 21.36 -5.40
N LYS A 182 17.58 21.28 -4.38
CA LYS A 182 17.89 21.70 -2.99
C LYS A 182 18.27 20.55 -2.08
N ARG A 183 18.17 19.31 -2.56
CA ARG A 183 18.50 18.12 -1.77
C ARG A 183 20.00 18.12 -1.40
N PRO A 184 20.36 17.98 -0.08
CA PRO A 184 21.75 18.15 0.37
C PRO A 184 22.65 16.96 0.11
N CYS A 185 22.17 15.90 -0.55
CA CYS A 185 22.92 14.66 -0.70
C CYS A 185 22.66 13.96 -2.03
N ASN A 186 23.62 13.17 -2.45
CA ASN A 186 23.49 12.29 -3.60
C ASN A 186 22.98 10.90 -3.16
N SER A 187 21.85 10.47 -3.70
CA SER A 187 21.23 9.17 -3.43
C SER A 187 20.52 8.69 -4.69
N GLU A 188 20.54 7.40 -4.94
CA GLU A 188 19.81 6.80 -6.07
C GLU A 188 18.28 6.89 -5.89
N TYR A 189 17.79 6.95 -4.63
CA TYR A 189 16.36 7.02 -4.33
C TYR A 189 15.78 8.42 -4.50
N LEU A 190 14.57 8.49 -5.03
CA LEU A 190 13.87 9.75 -5.22
C LEU A 190 13.64 10.47 -3.88
N PHE A 191 13.02 9.83 -2.91
CA PHE A 191 12.68 10.43 -1.61
C PHE A 191 13.58 9.93 -0.49
N VAL A 192 14.32 10.83 0.13
CA VAL A 192 15.28 10.51 1.20
C VAL A 192 14.95 11.18 2.51
N ASN A 193 15.48 10.61 3.59
CA ASN A 193 15.47 11.18 4.94
C ASN A 193 16.74 12.05 5.17
N LYS A 194 16.87 12.64 6.36
CA LYS A 194 18.03 13.46 6.74
C LYS A 194 19.39 12.75 6.69
N ASN A 195 19.40 11.42 6.70
CA ASN A 195 20.60 10.61 6.62
C ASN A 195 20.84 10.08 5.18
N CYS A 196 20.20 10.67 4.18
CA CYS A 196 20.27 10.28 2.76
C CYS A 196 19.86 8.83 2.45
N LYS A 197 19.18 8.18 3.37
CA LYS A 197 18.56 6.86 3.19
C LYS A 197 17.12 6.99 2.69
N PRO A 198 16.55 5.98 2.04
CA PRO A 198 15.16 6.00 1.61
C PRO A 198 14.22 6.45 2.73
N LEU A 199 13.23 7.26 2.38
CA LEU A 199 12.23 7.72 3.33
C LEU A 199 11.39 6.53 3.83
N SER A 200 11.14 6.45 5.14
CA SER A 200 10.36 5.36 5.71
C SER A 200 8.85 5.55 5.48
N ARG A 201 8.09 4.45 5.45
CA ARG A 201 6.60 4.49 5.41
C ARG A 201 6.01 5.30 6.57
N ILE A 202 6.63 5.21 7.75
CA ILE A 202 6.19 5.96 8.94
C ILE A 202 6.39 7.46 8.72
N SER A 203 7.53 7.86 8.15
CA SER A 203 7.80 9.26 7.82
C SER A 203 6.82 9.78 6.77
N ALA A 204 6.59 9.04 5.69
CA ALA A 204 5.62 9.41 4.66
C ALA A 204 4.18 9.51 5.21
N PHE A 205 3.78 8.59 6.09
CA PHE A 205 2.50 8.67 6.79
C PHE A 205 2.40 9.94 7.65
N LYS A 206 3.45 10.28 8.41
CA LYS A 206 3.48 11.51 9.22
C LYS A 206 3.37 12.77 8.36
N ILE A 207 3.99 12.80 7.18
CA ILE A 207 3.92 13.91 6.23
C ILE A 207 2.48 14.09 5.74
N THR A 208 1.85 13.05 5.17
CA THR A 208 0.49 13.16 4.68
C THR A 208 -0.53 13.44 5.78
N LYS A 209 -0.30 12.89 6.98
CA LYS A 209 -1.14 13.17 8.15
C LYS A 209 -1.02 14.62 8.63
N LYS A 210 0.19 15.18 8.61
CA LYS A 210 0.46 16.57 9.04
C LYS A 210 -0.23 17.59 8.15
N TYR A 211 -0.10 17.45 6.83
CA TYR A 211 -0.55 18.48 5.89
C TYR A 211 -1.97 18.25 5.32
N LEU A 212 -2.39 16.99 5.22
CA LEU A 212 -3.68 16.61 4.62
C LEU A 212 -4.62 15.89 5.60
N ASN A 213 -4.17 15.59 6.80
CA ASN A 213 -4.92 14.80 7.80
C ASN A 213 -5.40 13.43 7.31
N VAL A 214 -4.73 12.83 6.32
CA VAL A 214 -5.05 11.52 5.72
C VAL A 214 -3.84 10.58 5.67
N SER A 215 -4.10 9.31 5.37
CA SER A 215 -3.02 8.36 5.04
C SER A 215 -2.65 8.43 3.56
N PRO A 216 -1.43 7.96 3.16
CA PRO A 216 -1.04 7.89 1.74
C PRO A 216 -2.00 7.11 0.84
N HIS A 217 -2.70 6.12 1.37
CA HIS A 217 -3.70 5.35 0.62
C HIS A 217 -4.89 6.19 0.16
N VAL A 218 -5.21 7.26 0.92
CA VAL A 218 -6.28 8.20 0.52
C VAL A 218 -5.87 8.95 -0.74
N LEU A 219 -4.60 9.38 -0.88
CA LEU A 219 -4.12 10.05 -2.10
C LEU A 219 -4.22 9.14 -3.34
N ARG A 220 -3.86 7.86 -3.19
CA ARG A 220 -4.05 6.88 -4.26
C ARG A 220 -5.54 6.70 -4.62
N HIS A 221 -6.42 6.69 -3.61
CA HIS A 221 -7.86 6.64 -3.85
C HIS A 221 -8.37 7.90 -4.52
N SER A 222 -7.86 9.08 -4.10
CA SER A 222 -8.17 10.37 -4.73
C SER A 222 -7.76 10.41 -6.20
N PHE A 223 -6.55 9.91 -6.54
CA PHE A 223 -6.11 9.74 -7.92
C PHE A 223 -7.10 8.92 -8.76
N ALA A 224 -7.45 7.72 -8.26
CA ALA A 224 -8.39 6.84 -8.95
C ALA A 224 -9.76 7.50 -9.14
N THR A 225 -10.28 8.12 -8.08
CA THR A 225 -11.59 8.79 -8.09
C THR A 225 -11.59 9.97 -9.04
N ALA A 226 -10.52 10.78 -9.04
CA ALA A 226 -10.38 11.94 -9.93
C ALA A 226 -10.42 11.54 -11.41
N LEU A 227 -9.68 10.49 -11.79
CA LEU A 227 -9.69 9.97 -13.17
C LEU A 227 -11.07 9.43 -13.57
N VAL A 228 -11.72 8.67 -12.69
CA VAL A 228 -13.06 8.10 -12.98
C VAL A 228 -14.12 9.21 -13.09
N LEU A 229 -14.11 10.19 -12.19
CA LEU A 229 -15.02 11.33 -12.23
C LEU A 229 -14.76 12.24 -13.46
N GLY A 230 -13.51 12.33 -13.91
CA GLY A 230 -13.13 13.02 -15.15
C GLY A 230 -13.62 12.28 -16.42
N GLY A 231 -14.03 11.03 -16.32
CA GLY A 231 -14.52 10.23 -17.45
C GLY A 231 -13.54 9.20 -18.01
N ALA A 232 -12.43 8.94 -17.32
CA ALA A 232 -11.48 7.91 -17.72
C ALA A 232 -12.10 6.50 -17.65
N ASP A 233 -11.73 5.65 -18.61
CA ASP A 233 -12.14 4.24 -18.60
C ASP A 233 -11.61 3.53 -17.34
N LEU A 234 -12.50 2.81 -16.65
CA LEU A 234 -12.17 2.12 -15.41
C LEU A 234 -11.06 1.06 -15.60
N ARG A 235 -10.96 0.45 -16.78
CA ARG A 235 -9.90 -0.52 -17.09
C ARG A 235 -8.54 0.15 -17.16
N VAL A 236 -8.47 1.33 -17.77
CA VAL A 236 -7.23 2.14 -17.83
C VAL A 236 -6.80 2.57 -16.42
N VAL A 237 -7.75 3.00 -15.58
CA VAL A 237 -7.47 3.35 -14.18
C VAL A 237 -6.97 2.12 -13.39
N GLN A 238 -7.57 0.95 -13.58
CA GLN A 238 -7.11 -0.30 -12.94
C GLN A 238 -5.70 -0.69 -13.40
N GLU A 239 -5.37 -0.48 -14.67
CA GLU A 239 -4.03 -0.73 -15.23
C GLU A 239 -2.99 0.21 -14.63
N LEU A 240 -3.25 1.51 -14.58
CA LEU A 240 -2.40 2.50 -13.91
C LEU A 240 -2.14 2.15 -12.45
N LEU A 241 -3.15 1.66 -11.77
CA LEU A 241 -3.04 1.24 -10.37
C LEU A 241 -2.34 -0.11 -10.18
N GLY A 242 -2.21 -0.94 -11.22
CA GLY A 242 -1.62 -2.28 -11.12
C GLY A 242 -2.47 -3.24 -10.30
N HIS A 243 -3.76 -3.35 -10.62
CA HIS A 243 -4.65 -4.35 -10.04
C HIS A 243 -4.46 -5.68 -10.77
N SER A 244 -4.10 -6.74 -10.03
CA SER A 244 -3.69 -8.06 -10.54
C SER A 244 -4.80 -8.93 -11.13
N SER A 245 -6.04 -8.44 -11.22
CA SER A 245 -7.20 -9.28 -11.58
C SER A 245 -7.51 -9.42 -13.07
N LEU A 246 -6.71 -8.85 -13.96
CA LEU A 246 -6.84 -9.09 -15.40
C LEU A 246 -5.57 -9.77 -15.91
N ASN A 247 -5.73 -11.04 -16.26
CA ASN A 247 -4.72 -11.93 -16.87
C ASN A 247 -4.32 -11.45 -18.29
N THR A 248 -3.60 -10.33 -18.41
CA THR A 248 -3.03 -9.95 -19.69
C THR A 248 -1.55 -9.65 -19.55
N THR A 249 -0.76 -10.61 -20.07
CA THR A 249 0.67 -10.42 -20.34
C THR A 249 0.76 -9.55 -21.60
N GLN A 250 0.50 -8.27 -21.48
CA GLN A 250 0.74 -7.35 -22.58
C GLN A 250 2.06 -6.63 -22.36
N ILE A 251 2.98 -6.79 -23.30
CA ILE A 251 4.14 -5.93 -23.45
C ILE A 251 3.58 -4.54 -23.76
N TYR A 252 3.90 -3.54 -22.94
CA TYR A 252 3.48 -2.17 -23.20
C TYR A 252 3.99 -1.72 -24.56
N THR A 253 3.10 -1.71 -25.55
CA THR A 253 3.39 -1.18 -26.88
C THR A 253 3.41 0.35 -26.81
N HIS A 254 4.04 0.98 -27.79
CA HIS A 254 4.09 2.46 -27.89
C HIS A 254 2.67 3.06 -27.83
N ILE A 255 1.73 2.43 -28.52
CA ILE A 255 0.30 2.83 -28.59
C ILE A 255 -0.38 2.81 -27.18
N GLN A 256 -0.05 1.81 -26.36
CA GLN A 256 -0.61 1.75 -25.00
C GLN A 256 -0.06 2.85 -24.07
N LYS A 257 1.24 3.21 -24.23
CA LYS A 257 1.83 4.33 -23.47
C LYS A 257 1.16 5.66 -23.83
N GLU A 258 0.90 5.91 -25.11
CA GLU A 258 0.21 7.12 -25.57
C GLU A 258 -1.19 7.21 -24.97
N ASN A 259 -1.99 6.14 -25.03
CA ASN A 259 -3.34 6.10 -24.43
C ASN A 259 -3.32 6.32 -22.90
N LEU A 260 -2.34 5.78 -22.19
CA LEU A 260 -2.20 5.99 -20.75
C LEU A 260 -1.85 7.46 -20.44
N LYS A 261 -0.95 8.04 -21.24
CA LYS A 261 -0.55 9.45 -21.09
C LYS A 261 -1.71 10.37 -21.40
N GLU A 262 -2.39 10.17 -22.52
CA GLU A 262 -3.57 10.94 -22.90
C GLU A 262 -4.67 10.89 -21.84
N THR A 263 -4.92 9.71 -21.28
CA THR A 263 -5.90 9.55 -20.20
C THR A 263 -5.53 10.38 -18.97
N VAL A 264 -4.28 10.35 -18.54
CA VAL A 264 -3.85 11.15 -17.39
C VAL A 264 -3.86 12.64 -17.73
N LEU A 265 -3.33 13.04 -18.88
CA LEU A 265 -3.33 14.45 -19.31
C LEU A 265 -4.75 15.02 -19.46
N LYS A 266 -5.68 14.21 -19.95
CA LYS A 266 -7.07 14.66 -20.21
C LYS A 266 -7.94 14.68 -18.95
N TYR A 267 -7.75 13.72 -18.04
CA TYR A 267 -8.68 13.47 -16.93
C TYR A 267 -8.09 13.70 -15.55
N HIS A 268 -6.77 13.85 -15.42
CA HIS A 268 -6.18 14.10 -14.10
C HIS A 268 -6.24 15.59 -13.76
N PRO A 269 -6.77 15.97 -12.58
CA PRO A 269 -6.98 17.38 -12.23
C PRO A 269 -5.72 18.25 -12.18
N LEU A 270 -4.53 17.68 -11.93
CA LEU A 270 -3.25 18.43 -11.95
C LEU A 270 -2.77 18.80 -13.36
N GLU A 271 -3.40 18.25 -14.40
CA GLU A 271 -3.10 18.54 -15.81
C GLU A 271 -4.05 19.59 -16.39
N MET A 272 -5.26 19.72 -15.83
CA MET A 272 -6.20 20.75 -16.24
C MET A 272 -5.63 22.10 -15.83
N LEU A 273 -5.23 22.90 -16.83
CA LEU A 273 -4.99 24.34 -16.64
C LEU A 273 -6.32 24.95 -16.19
N ASP A 274 -6.30 25.69 -15.08
CA ASP A 274 -7.45 26.48 -14.67
C ASP A 274 -7.72 27.49 -15.80
N GLU A 275 -8.88 27.37 -16.51
CA GLU A 275 -9.39 28.36 -17.47
C GLU A 275 -9.76 29.65 -16.73
#